data_3db4f73285417b4324612992c4f84853
#
_entry.id   3db4f73285417b4324612992c4f84853
#
_cell.length_a   1.000
_cell.length_b   1.000
_cell.length_c   1.000
_cell.angle_alpha   90.00
_cell.angle_beta   90.00
_cell.angle_gamma   90.00
#
_symmetry.space_group_name_H-M   'P 1'
#
loop_
_entity.id
_entity.type
_entity.pdbx_description
1 polymer ?
#
loop_
_entity_poly.entity_id
_entity_poly.type
_entity_poly.pdbx_seq_one_letter_code
_entity_poly.pdbx_strand_id
1 'polypeptide(L)'
;MVFFMLPQDGWHERNGITRYYLDWEPVTGWQDIDGNRFFFREDGALCTGWQAIESQVYYLGTDGCLATGWLDLDGARYYLGADGILHTGWQNIGDQCYYFAEDGKMITGIMIEHGAAYLFNAQGHLSTGWVTLDGKNYYADENAHPLFGWVEIDGRKHYFDETGAAASGWVTLDGFAYYFYTDGAPAQGKALINGQTHYFASNGQVLYLVNPWNVLPDDYSVELVSISDTHQIAEVAYRDYLEMFTDCKAAGFDPAVCSAYRTQEYQEGLFQNRIARYVNEGYSEEDATVLAGRSVAVPGTSEHQLGLALDIVDNKNWYLDESQAKMPTQIWLMENSWRYGWILRYPGEKSHLTGIIYEPWHYRYVGKTVAKEIHELGICLEEYLDMLTVSVG
;
A
#
# COMPACT_ATOMS: atom_id res chain seq x y z
N MET A 1 -81.79 0.78 -20.47
CA MET A 1 -81.19 2.01 -20.04
C MET A 1 -80.23 1.61 -18.87
N VAL A 2 -78.94 1.54 -19.12
CA VAL A 2 -77.97 1.22 -18.10
C VAL A 2 -77.68 2.52 -17.34
N PHE A 3 -78.19 2.65 -16.12
CA PHE A 3 -77.83 3.73 -15.23
C PHE A 3 -76.35 3.52 -14.82
N PHE A 4 -75.43 4.27 -15.38
CA PHE A 4 -74.13 4.43 -14.79
C PHE A 4 -74.32 5.20 -13.48
N MET A 5 -74.26 4.51 -12.30
CA MET A 5 -74.07 5.22 -11.04
C MET A 5 -72.75 5.96 -11.12
N LEU A 6 -72.82 7.26 -11.04
CA LEU A 6 -71.61 8.08 -10.84
C LEU A 6 -70.94 7.70 -9.53
N PRO A 7 -69.63 7.61 -9.44
CA PRO A 7 -68.95 7.27 -8.18
C PRO A 7 -69.25 8.32 -7.13
N GLN A 8 -69.52 7.89 -5.88
CA GLN A 8 -69.66 8.79 -4.75
C GLN A 8 -68.30 9.48 -4.45
N ASP A 9 -68.33 10.62 -3.75
CA ASP A 9 -67.08 11.26 -3.31
C ASP A 9 -66.26 10.34 -2.48
N GLY A 10 -64.94 10.42 -2.64
CA GLY A 10 -63.97 9.59 -1.93
C GLY A 10 -63.10 8.71 -2.83
N TRP A 11 -62.40 7.79 -2.21
CA TRP A 11 -61.48 6.88 -2.87
C TRP A 11 -62.22 5.75 -3.62
N HIS A 12 -61.82 5.54 -4.90
CA HIS A 12 -62.31 4.47 -5.73
C HIS A 12 -61.17 3.77 -6.47
N GLU A 13 -61.15 2.45 -6.43
CA GLU A 13 -60.25 1.62 -7.21
C GLU A 13 -61.04 0.82 -8.26
N ARG A 14 -60.58 0.93 -9.51
CA ARG A 14 -61.13 0.12 -10.59
C ARG A 14 -60.04 -0.30 -11.55
N ASN A 15 -59.95 -1.61 -11.81
CA ASN A 15 -58.96 -2.21 -12.69
C ASN A 15 -57.49 -1.82 -12.33
N GLY A 16 -57.18 -1.77 -11.02
CA GLY A 16 -55.88 -1.37 -10.52
C GLY A 16 -55.53 0.12 -10.63
N ILE A 17 -56.53 0.97 -10.96
CA ILE A 17 -56.35 2.41 -11.02
C ILE A 17 -57.16 3.03 -9.86
N THR A 18 -56.48 3.71 -8.98
CA THR A 18 -57.03 4.45 -7.87
C THR A 18 -57.29 5.88 -8.24
N ARG A 19 -58.47 6.41 -7.90
CA ARG A 19 -58.90 7.80 -8.09
C ARG A 19 -59.59 8.31 -6.82
N TYR A 20 -59.58 9.61 -6.64
CA TYR A 20 -60.38 10.29 -5.64
C TYR A 20 -61.39 11.19 -6.34
N TYR A 21 -62.63 11.09 -5.94
CA TYR A 21 -63.73 11.87 -6.52
C TYR A 21 -64.21 12.94 -5.53
N LEU A 22 -64.49 14.15 -6.04
CA LEU A 22 -65.10 15.25 -5.31
C LEU A 22 -66.15 15.86 -6.27
N ASP A 23 -67.39 16.08 -5.75
CA ASP A 23 -68.51 16.56 -6.56
C ASP A 23 -68.75 15.71 -7.84
N TRP A 24 -68.56 14.37 -7.74
CA TRP A 24 -68.71 13.37 -8.83
C TRP A 24 -67.67 13.39 -9.93
N GLU A 25 -66.64 14.26 -9.83
CA GLU A 25 -65.55 14.39 -10.77
C GLU A 25 -64.24 13.85 -10.15
N PRO A 26 -63.35 13.17 -10.93
CA PRO A 26 -62.05 12.78 -10.44
C PRO A 26 -61.15 14.01 -10.23
N VAL A 27 -60.51 14.12 -9.07
CA VAL A 27 -59.56 15.20 -8.82
C VAL A 27 -58.27 15.00 -9.64
N THR A 28 -57.57 16.10 -9.94
CA THR A 28 -56.30 16.12 -10.66
C THR A 28 -55.28 17.05 -9.96
N GLY A 29 -53.99 16.87 -10.28
CA GLY A 29 -52.91 17.64 -9.65
C GLY A 29 -52.73 17.34 -8.17
N TRP A 30 -52.14 18.26 -7.45
CA TRP A 30 -51.88 18.13 -6.01
C TRP A 30 -53.18 18.26 -5.20
N GLN A 31 -53.40 17.33 -4.30
CA GLN A 31 -54.56 17.28 -3.39
C GLN A 31 -54.13 16.97 -1.97
N ASP A 32 -54.66 17.69 -0.99
CA ASP A 32 -54.52 17.42 0.44
C ASP A 32 -55.78 16.70 0.92
N ILE A 33 -55.67 15.41 1.28
CA ILE A 33 -56.79 14.56 1.69
C ILE A 33 -56.44 13.92 3.03
N ASP A 34 -57.26 14.13 4.03
CA ASP A 34 -57.08 13.57 5.39
C ASP A 34 -55.70 13.81 6.00
N GLY A 35 -55.12 15.00 5.71
CA GLY A 35 -53.82 15.43 6.26
C GLY A 35 -52.61 14.86 5.51
N ASN A 36 -52.81 14.09 4.44
CA ASN A 36 -51.76 13.61 3.56
C ASN A 36 -51.86 14.29 2.19
N ARG A 37 -50.72 14.47 1.50
CA ARG A 37 -50.63 15.07 0.18
C ARG A 37 -50.47 14.02 -0.89
N PHE A 38 -51.27 14.12 -1.97
CA PHE A 38 -51.33 13.19 -3.10
C PHE A 38 -51.19 13.95 -4.41
N PHE A 39 -50.76 13.26 -5.47
CA PHE A 39 -50.79 13.81 -6.82
C PHE A 39 -51.52 12.89 -7.74
N PHE A 40 -52.43 13.48 -8.53
CA PHE A 40 -53.25 12.79 -9.52
C PHE A 40 -52.93 13.29 -10.91
N ARG A 41 -52.83 12.37 -11.89
CA ARG A 41 -52.64 12.71 -13.30
C ARG A 41 -53.86 13.45 -13.85
N GLU A 42 -53.72 13.95 -15.08
CA GLU A 42 -54.81 14.61 -15.81
C GLU A 42 -56.04 13.70 -16.00
N ASP A 43 -55.84 12.36 -16.09
CA ASP A 43 -56.92 11.36 -16.18
C ASP A 43 -57.53 11.00 -14.80
N GLY A 44 -57.12 11.68 -13.75
CA GLY A 44 -57.52 11.47 -12.34
C GLY A 44 -56.84 10.26 -11.67
N ALA A 45 -55.90 9.57 -12.30
CA ALA A 45 -55.20 8.43 -11.69
C ALA A 45 -54.22 8.86 -10.64
N LEU A 46 -54.24 8.23 -9.44
CA LEU A 46 -53.28 8.43 -8.38
C LEU A 46 -51.88 8.08 -8.85
N CYS A 47 -50.92 8.93 -8.61
CA CYS A 47 -49.51 8.68 -8.85
C CYS A 47 -48.86 7.96 -7.65
N THR A 48 -47.91 7.08 -7.95
CA THR A 48 -47.05 6.39 -6.96
C THR A 48 -45.61 6.33 -7.49
N GLY A 49 -44.63 6.13 -6.60
CA GLY A 49 -43.22 6.11 -6.97
C GLY A 49 -42.67 7.46 -7.32
N TRP A 50 -41.50 7.48 -7.99
CA TRP A 50 -40.86 8.71 -8.45
C TRP A 50 -41.67 9.43 -9.51
N GLN A 51 -41.90 10.72 -9.31
CA GLN A 51 -42.65 11.60 -10.22
C GLN A 51 -41.88 12.90 -10.48
N ALA A 52 -41.73 13.26 -11.75
CA ALA A 52 -41.24 14.56 -12.14
C ALA A 52 -42.46 15.48 -12.40
N ILE A 53 -42.63 16.49 -11.57
CA ILE A 53 -43.77 17.43 -11.65
C ILE A 53 -43.19 18.85 -11.65
N GLU A 54 -43.50 19.65 -12.69
CA GLU A 54 -43.03 21.03 -12.84
C GLU A 54 -41.52 21.20 -12.64
N SER A 55 -40.71 20.28 -13.22
CA SER A 55 -39.24 20.27 -13.15
C SER A 55 -38.67 19.92 -11.76
N GLN A 56 -39.48 19.52 -10.80
CA GLN A 56 -39.07 19.01 -9.50
C GLN A 56 -39.36 17.50 -9.42
N VAL A 57 -38.57 16.78 -8.62
CA VAL A 57 -38.75 15.34 -8.43
C VAL A 57 -39.29 15.07 -7.05
N TYR A 58 -40.32 14.24 -6.99
CA TYR A 58 -41.03 13.84 -5.78
C TYR A 58 -41.10 12.32 -5.69
N TYR A 59 -41.27 11.78 -4.50
CA TYR A 59 -41.61 10.38 -4.30
C TYR A 59 -42.96 10.25 -3.62
N LEU A 60 -43.85 9.50 -4.26
CA LEU A 60 -45.15 9.14 -3.71
C LEU A 60 -45.12 7.69 -3.30
N GLY A 61 -45.44 7.38 -2.05
CA GLY A 61 -45.45 6.03 -1.51
C GLY A 61 -46.35 5.08 -2.32
N THR A 62 -46.31 3.80 -1.98
CA THR A 62 -47.21 2.81 -2.59
C THR A 62 -48.69 3.09 -2.31
N ASP A 63 -48.97 3.85 -1.25
CA ASP A 63 -50.28 4.37 -0.87
C ASP A 63 -50.59 5.72 -1.57
N GLY A 64 -49.67 6.28 -2.36
CA GLY A 64 -49.78 7.55 -3.04
C GLY A 64 -49.41 8.77 -2.17
N CYS A 65 -49.10 8.61 -0.88
CA CYS A 65 -48.75 9.72 0.01
C CYS A 65 -47.39 10.31 -0.38
N LEU A 66 -47.31 11.65 -0.39
CA LEU A 66 -46.03 12.36 -0.59
C LEU A 66 -45.06 12.02 0.53
N ALA A 67 -43.87 11.50 0.14
CA ALA A 67 -42.78 11.28 1.08
C ALA A 67 -42.05 12.60 1.40
N THR A 68 -41.61 12.74 2.63
CA THR A 68 -40.76 13.84 3.10
C THR A 68 -39.71 13.30 4.06
N GLY A 69 -38.58 14.02 4.20
CA GLY A 69 -37.47 13.58 5.05
C GLY A 69 -36.65 12.45 4.41
N TRP A 70 -36.08 11.59 5.25
CA TRP A 70 -35.24 10.48 4.80
C TRP A 70 -36.05 9.36 4.17
N LEU A 71 -35.58 8.84 3.02
CA LEU A 71 -36.19 7.73 2.30
C LEU A 71 -35.11 6.70 1.95
N ASP A 72 -35.28 5.48 2.46
CA ASP A 72 -34.44 4.33 2.09
C ASP A 72 -35.23 3.51 1.03
N LEU A 73 -34.66 3.40 -0.18
CA LEU A 73 -35.30 2.73 -1.30
C LEU A 73 -34.26 2.02 -2.17
N ASP A 74 -34.48 0.74 -2.46
CA ASP A 74 -33.64 -0.09 -3.35
C ASP A 74 -32.14 -0.06 -2.99
N GLY A 75 -31.82 -0.02 -1.68
CA GLY A 75 -30.44 -0.02 -1.18
C GLY A 75 -29.72 1.34 -1.24
N ALA A 76 -30.42 2.39 -1.68
CA ALA A 76 -29.96 3.75 -1.67
C ALA A 76 -30.75 4.62 -0.70
N ARG A 77 -30.14 5.70 -0.21
CA ARG A 77 -30.74 6.66 0.70
C ARG A 77 -30.93 8.00 0.03
N TYR A 78 -32.09 8.59 0.23
CA TYR A 78 -32.50 9.87 -0.36
C TYR A 78 -32.98 10.82 0.74
N TYR A 79 -33.06 12.09 0.43
CA TYR A 79 -33.68 13.08 1.30
C TYR A 79 -34.63 13.97 0.50
N LEU A 80 -35.88 14.04 0.99
CA LEU A 80 -36.91 14.90 0.43
C LEU A 80 -37.18 16.04 1.41
N GLY A 81 -37.25 17.26 0.92
CA GLY A 81 -37.56 18.43 1.75
C GLY A 81 -38.93 18.33 2.44
N ALA A 82 -39.25 19.28 3.31
CA ALA A 82 -40.55 19.38 3.93
C ALA A 82 -41.67 19.62 2.90
N ASP A 83 -41.30 20.13 1.72
CA ASP A 83 -42.16 20.30 0.54
C ASP A 83 -42.23 19.06 -0.35
N GLY A 84 -41.51 17.98 0.00
CA GLY A 84 -41.42 16.73 -0.74
C GLY A 84 -40.46 16.74 -1.92
N ILE A 85 -39.71 17.83 -2.16
CA ILE A 85 -38.76 17.93 -3.28
C ILE A 85 -37.50 17.11 -2.97
N LEU A 86 -37.05 16.29 -3.94
CA LEU A 86 -35.80 15.54 -3.84
C LEU A 86 -34.60 16.49 -3.77
N HIS A 87 -33.77 16.33 -2.74
CA HIS A 87 -32.53 17.07 -2.60
C HIS A 87 -31.40 16.44 -3.42
N THR A 88 -30.58 17.30 -4.05
CA THR A 88 -29.34 16.97 -4.77
C THR A 88 -28.22 17.93 -4.37
N GLY A 89 -26.97 17.57 -4.64
CA GLY A 89 -25.79 18.37 -4.28
C GLY A 89 -25.57 18.47 -2.78
N TRP A 90 -24.86 19.51 -2.35
CA TRP A 90 -24.53 19.75 -0.95
C TRP A 90 -25.74 20.13 -0.13
N GLN A 91 -25.96 19.45 1.00
CA GLN A 91 -27.09 19.68 1.89
C GLN A 91 -26.65 19.64 3.35
N ASN A 92 -27.07 20.64 4.13
CA ASN A 92 -26.96 20.60 5.58
C ASN A 92 -28.29 20.14 6.18
N ILE A 93 -28.28 18.98 6.82
CA ILE A 93 -29.47 18.36 7.43
C ILE A 93 -29.16 18.15 8.92
N GLY A 94 -29.83 18.93 9.78
CA GLY A 94 -29.40 19.07 11.18
C GLY A 94 -28.00 19.70 11.27
N ASP A 95 -27.14 19.10 12.10
CA ASP A 95 -25.75 19.56 12.30
C ASP A 95 -24.75 18.83 11.37
N GLN A 96 -25.24 18.09 10.38
CA GLN A 96 -24.39 17.27 9.49
C GLN A 96 -24.48 17.75 8.05
N CYS A 97 -23.34 17.70 7.34
CA CYS A 97 -23.24 18.00 5.92
C CYS A 97 -23.24 16.68 5.12
N TYR A 98 -24.06 16.66 4.07
CA TYR A 98 -24.24 15.54 3.14
C TYR A 98 -24.02 15.98 1.71
N TYR A 99 -23.79 15.03 0.83
CA TYR A 99 -23.87 15.24 -0.60
C TYR A 99 -24.79 14.20 -1.24
N PHE A 100 -25.68 14.66 -2.11
CA PHE A 100 -26.56 13.82 -2.90
C PHE A 100 -26.21 13.94 -4.38
N ALA A 101 -26.04 12.82 -5.06
CA ALA A 101 -25.78 12.80 -6.50
C ALA A 101 -26.92 13.43 -7.30
N GLU A 102 -26.74 13.62 -8.60
CA GLU A 102 -27.78 14.18 -9.48
C GLU A 102 -29.06 13.34 -9.51
N ASP A 103 -28.96 12.02 -9.28
CA ASP A 103 -30.12 11.12 -9.14
C ASP A 103 -30.71 11.10 -7.71
N GLY A 104 -30.24 11.96 -6.82
CA GLY A 104 -30.67 12.11 -5.44
C GLY A 104 -30.12 11.09 -4.46
N LYS A 105 -29.26 10.16 -4.87
CA LYS A 105 -28.66 9.19 -3.95
C LYS A 105 -27.63 9.84 -3.03
N MET A 106 -27.73 9.56 -1.72
CA MET A 106 -26.76 9.98 -0.74
C MET A 106 -25.40 9.36 -1.03
N ILE A 107 -24.34 10.17 -1.01
CA ILE A 107 -22.96 9.71 -1.19
C ILE A 107 -22.38 9.23 0.14
N THR A 108 -21.59 8.15 0.07
CA THR A 108 -20.70 7.67 1.12
C THR A 108 -19.33 7.38 0.51
N GLY A 109 -18.28 7.37 1.31
CA GLY A 109 -16.93 7.18 0.80
C GLY A 109 -16.31 8.44 0.20
N ILE A 110 -15.40 8.27 -0.74
CA ILE A 110 -14.71 9.40 -1.39
C ILE A 110 -15.49 9.85 -2.62
N MET A 111 -15.80 11.14 -2.67
CA MET A 111 -16.43 11.81 -3.79
C MET A 111 -15.50 12.92 -4.32
N ILE A 112 -15.44 13.05 -5.63
CA ILE A 112 -14.67 14.12 -6.29
C ILE A 112 -15.66 15.11 -6.93
N GLU A 113 -15.54 16.37 -6.55
CA GLU A 113 -16.33 17.47 -7.11
C GLU A 113 -15.43 18.67 -7.42
N HIS A 114 -15.54 19.21 -8.62
CA HIS A 114 -14.73 20.34 -9.11
C HIS A 114 -13.21 20.16 -8.90
N GLY A 115 -12.72 18.90 -8.94
CA GLY A 115 -11.30 18.57 -8.77
C GLY A 115 -10.85 18.45 -7.30
N ALA A 116 -11.73 18.63 -6.34
CA ALA A 116 -11.47 18.38 -4.92
C ALA A 116 -12.12 17.05 -4.49
N ALA A 117 -11.40 16.25 -3.71
CA ALA A 117 -11.92 15.02 -3.12
C ALA A 117 -12.44 15.30 -1.70
N TYR A 118 -13.55 14.66 -1.34
CA TYR A 118 -14.19 14.79 -0.03
C TYR A 118 -14.50 13.40 0.53
N LEU A 119 -14.34 13.23 1.85
CA LEU A 119 -14.60 11.96 2.53
C LEU A 119 -15.91 12.01 3.31
N PHE A 120 -16.81 11.07 3.01
CA PHE A 120 -18.07 10.86 3.74
C PHE A 120 -18.02 9.51 4.46
N ASN A 121 -18.47 9.47 5.71
CA ASN A 121 -18.58 8.21 6.46
C ASN A 121 -19.75 7.32 5.96
N ALA A 122 -19.92 6.15 6.56
CA ALA A 122 -20.99 5.20 6.18
C ALA A 122 -22.42 5.76 6.40
N GLN A 123 -22.59 6.79 7.22
CA GLN A 123 -23.85 7.50 7.44
C GLN A 123 -24.06 8.64 6.44
N GLY A 124 -23.10 8.88 5.54
CA GLY A 124 -23.12 9.97 4.55
C GLY A 124 -22.71 11.34 5.12
N HIS A 125 -22.16 11.39 6.34
CA HIS A 125 -21.67 12.64 6.91
C HIS A 125 -20.31 13.01 6.33
N LEU A 126 -20.15 14.24 5.88
CA LEU A 126 -18.84 14.81 5.57
C LEU A 126 -17.95 14.71 6.82
N SER A 127 -16.77 14.09 6.70
CA SER A 127 -16.01 13.66 7.87
C SER A 127 -14.55 14.09 7.79
N THR A 128 -13.97 14.38 8.95
CA THR A 128 -12.55 14.68 9.16
C THR A 128 -11.94 13.63 10.09
N GLY A 129 -10.61 13.50 10.08
CA GLY A 129 -9.91 12.51 10.87
C GLY A 129 -10.11 11.09 10.34
N TRP A 130 -10.02 10.09 11.24
CA TRP A 130 -10.15 8.68 10.90
C TRP A 130 -11.60 8.28 10.58
N VAL A 131 -11.78 7.60 9.47
CA VAL A 131 -13.07 7.05 9.01
C VAL A 131 -12.88 5.62 8.56
N THR A 132 -13.74 4.70 9.05
CA THR A 132 -13.76 3.31 8.59
C THR A 132 -14.96 3.10 7.65
N LEU A 133 -14.68 2.58 6.45
CA LEU A 133 -15.68 2.25 5.43
C LEU A 133 -15.38 0.86 4.88
N ASP A 134 -16.36 -0.03 4.87
CA ASP A 134 -16.25 -1.40 4.34
C ASP A 134 -15.00 -2.16 4.85
N GLY A 135 -14.66 -1.94 6.14
CA GLY A 135 -13.51 -2.55 6.80
C GLY A 135 -12.14 -1.95 6.44
N LYS A 136 -12.10 -0.88 5.66
CA LYS A 136 -10.90 -0.11 5.36
C LYS A 136 -10.88 1.21 6.13
N ASN A 137 -9.71 1.64 6.55
CA ASN A 137 -9.52 2.91 7.23
C ASN A 137 -9.07 3.99 6.24
N TYR A 138 -9.59 5.17 6.43
CA TYR A 138 -9.29 6.39 5.67
C TYR A 138 -8.98 7.51 6.66
N TYR A 139 -8.28 8.52 6.21
CA TYR A 139 -8.08 9.73 6.99
C TYR A 139 -8.30 10.96 6.12
N ALA A 140 -9.06 11.92 6.64
CA ALA A 140 -9.26 13.20 5.99
C ALA A 140 -8.72 14.35 6.86
N ASP A 141 -8.22 15.39 6.20
CA ASP A 141 -7.76 16.62 6.84
C ASP A 141 -8.91 17.43 7.46
N GLU A 142 -8.61 18.60 7.99
CA GLU A 142 -9.59 19.51 8.60
C GLU A 142 -10.66 20.05 7.62
N ASN A 143 -10.40 19.94 6.30
CA ASN A 143 -11.32 20.32 5.22
C ASN A 143 -12.07 19.11 4.65
N ALA A 144 -11.98 17.95 5.31
CA ALA A 144 -12.55 16.68 4.88
C ALA A 144 -11.96 16.13 3.55
N HIS A 145 -10.74 16.54 3.18
CA HIS A 145 -10.03 16.00 2.04
C HIS A 145 -9.31 14.71 2.45
N PRO A 146 -9.56 13.57 1.78
CA PRO A 146 -8.86 12.32 2.06
C PRO A 146 -7.38 12.44 1.74
N LEU A 147 -6.54 11.78 2.54
CA LEU A 147 -5.09 11.75 2.35
C LEU A 147 -4.67 10.57 1.48
N PHE A 148 -3.52 10.73 0.77
CA PHE A 148 -2.95 9.75 -0.14
C PHE A 148 -1.42 9.71 0.03
N GLY A 149 -0.81 8.56 -0.26
CA GLY A 149 0.64 8.38 -0.16
C GLY A 149 1.15 8.41 1.28
N TRP A 150 2.41 8.79 1.45
CA TRP A 150 3.03 8.92 2.77
C TRP A 150 2.61 10.21 3.46
N VAL A 151 2.05 10.08 4.65
CA VAL A 151 1.55 11.20 5.48
C VAL A 151 1.99 11.00 6.93
N GLU A 152 2.23 12.10 7.63
CA GLU A 152 2.47 12.09 9.09
C GLU A 152 1.20 12.53 9.81
N ILE A 153 0.69 11.67 10.71
CA ILE A 153 -0.47 11.92 11.56
C ILE A 153 -0.04 11.71 13.01
N ASP A 154 -0.21 12.71 13.85
CA ASP A 154 0.16 12.68 15.28
C ASP A 154 1.62 12.21 15.51
N GLY A 155 2.56 12.63 14.65
CA GLY A 155 3.99 12.30 14.75
C GLY A 155 4.33 10.86 14.28
N ARG A 156 3.39 10.12 13.70
CA ARG A 156 3.61 8.79 13.12
C ARG A 156 3.39 8.82 11.61
N LYS A 157 4.23 8.12 10.87
CA LYS A 157 4.05 7.95 9.42
C LYS A 157 2.95 6.92 9.14
N HIS A 158 2.13 7.21 8.15
CA HIS A 158 1.11 6.33 7.59
C HIS A 158 1.20 6.35 6.07
N TYR A 159 0.73 5.31 5.43
CA TYR A 159 0.61 5.27 3.97
C TYR A 159 -0.81 4.95 3.57
N PHE A 160 -1.35 5.78 2.67
CA PHE A 160 -2.66 5.61 2.06
C PHE A 160 -2.48 5.31 0.57
N ASP A 161 -3.16 4.30 0.07
CA ASP A 161 -3.09 3.89 -1.33
C ASP A 161 -3.77 4.90 -2.28
N GLU A 162 -3.77 4.59 -3.56
CA GLU A 162 -4.40 5.43 -4.60
C GLU A 162 -5.93 5.58 -4.43
N THR A 163 -6.56 4.69 -3.67
CA THR A 163 -7.99 4.78 -3.31
C THR A 163 -8.22 5.62 -2.04
N GLY A 164 -7.15 6.09 -1.38
CA GLY A 164 -7.19 6.79 -0.10
C GLY A 164 -7.36 5.87 1.11
N ALA A 165 -7.36 4.56 0.91
CA ALA A 165 -7.41 3.60 2.00
C ALA A 165 -6.03 3.45 2.66
N ALA A 166 -5.99 3.35 3.99
CA ALA A 166 -4.78 3.04 4.73
C ALA A 166 -4.24 1.67 4.27
N ALA A 167 -2.96 1.62 3.92
CA ALA A 167 -2.30 0.38 3.54
C ALA A 167 -2.31 -0.61 4.71
N SER A 168 -2.43 -1.91 4.41
CA SER A 168 -2.37 -2.97 5.40
C SER A 168 -1.75 -4.24 4.84
N GLY A 169 -0.99 -4.98 5.67
CA GLY A 169 -0.25 -6.15 5.25
C GLY A 169 1.01 -5.79 4.46
N TRP A 170 1.46 -6.75 3.65
CA TRP A 170 2.65 -6.58 2.82
C TRP A 170 2.36 -5.71 1.59
N VAL A 171 3.18 -4.68 1.38
CA VAL A 171 3.09 -3.77 0.23
C VAL A 171 4.50 -3.44 -0.26
N THR A 172 4.69 -3.44 -1.58
CA THR A 172 5.95 -2.98 -2.20
C THR A 172 5.77 -1.55 -2.70
N LEU A 173 6.63 -0.64 -2.27
CA LEU A 173 6.65 0.77 -2.67
C LEU A 173 8.06 1.13 -3.13
N ASP A 174 8.19 1.67 -4.31
CA ASP A 174 9.48 2.04 -4.91
C ASP A 174 10.53 0.91 -4.86
N GLY A 175 10.08 -0.34 -5.03
CA GLY A 175 10.91 -1.55 -5.01
C GLY A 175 11.28 -2.07 -3.61
N PHE A 176 10.92 -1.37 -2.54
CA PHE A 176 11.12 -1.84 -1.16
C PHE A 176 9.85 -2.48 -0.61
N ALA A 177 9.99 -3.60 0.11
CA ALA A 177 8.89 -4.22 0.83
C ALA A 177 8.67 -3.55 2.19
N TYR A 178 7.40 -3.38 2.54
CA TYR A 178 6.91 -2.85 3.81
C TYR A 178 5.83 -3.76 4.36
N TYR A 179 5.63 -3.72 5.67
CA TYR A 179 4.45 -4.28 6.29
C TYR A 179 3.70 -3.19 7.04
N PHE A 180 2.43 -3.00 6.70
CA PHE A 180 1.60 -1.97 7.31
C PHE A 180 0.59 -2.60 8.28
N TYR A 181 0.39 -1.96 9.41
CA TYR A 181 -0.73 -2.24 10.31
C TYR A 181 -2.02 -1.67 9.71
N THR A 182 -3.16 -2.06 10.27
CA THR A 182 -4.49 -1.70 9.71
C THR A 182 -4.79 -0.20 9.70
N ASP A 183 -4.02 0.58 10.45
CA ASP A 183 -4.08 2.06 10.44
C ASP A 183 -3.16 2.70 9.39
N GLY A 184 -2.45 1.91 8.58
CA GLY A 184 -1.50 2.40 7.59
C GLY A 184 -0.13 2.77 8.15
N ALA A 185 0.13 2.52 9.44
CA ALA A 185 1.45 2.72 10.01
C ALA A 185 2.39 1.59 9.59
N PRO A 186 3.62 1.88 9.11
CA PRO A 186 4.57 0.84 8.76
C PRO A 186 5.15 0.18 10.02
N ALA A 187 5.38 -1.12 9.97
CA ALA A 187 6.15 -1.81 10.98
C ALA A 187 7.59 -1.24 11.01
N GLN A 188 8.17 -1.16 12.20
CA GLN A 188 9.54 -0.71 12.43
C GLN A 188 10.19 -1.64 13.44
N GLY A 189 11.52 -1.76 13.40
CA GLY A 189 12.23 -2.64 14.34
C GLY A 189 11.99 -4.13 14.06
N LYS A 190 11.79 -4.93 15.10
CA LYS A 190 11.47 -6.36 15.01
C LYS A 190 9.98 -6.57 15.11
N ALA A 191 9.36 -7.24 14.16
CA ALA A 191 7.94 -7.60 14.21
C ALA A 191 7.74 -9.09 13.93
N LEU A 192 6.85 -9.72 14.72
CA LEU A 192 6.44 -11.11 14.52
C LEU A 192 5.21 -11.13 13.60
N ILE A 193 5.40 -11.58 12.34
CA ILE A 193 4.34 -11.64 11.33
C ILE A 193 4.19 -13.11 10.91
N ASN A 194 2.99 -13.65 11.05
CA ASN A 194 2.67 -15.05 10.76
C ASN A 194 3.64 -16.06 11.43
N GLY A 195 4.11 -15.75 12.65
CA GLY A 195 5.02 -16.62 13.40
C GLY A 195 6.50 -16.50 13.01
N GLN A 196 6.84 -15.63 12.07
CA GLN A 196 8.23 -15.34 11.66
C GLN A 196 8.65 -13.94 12.11
N THR A 197 9.90 -13.80 12.57
CA THR A 197 10.47 -12.51 12.91
C THR A 197 10.97 -11.83 11.64
N HIS A 198 10.48 -10.62 11.40
CA HIS A 198 10.95 -9.74 10.34
C HIS A 198 11.62 -8.51 10.93
N TYR A 199 12.56 -7.95 10.18
CA TYR A 199 13.30 -6.76 10.56
C TYR A 199 12.92 -5.60 9.65
N PHE A 200 12.66 -4.45 10.24
CA PHE A 200 12.27 -3.24 9.54
C PHE A 200 13.16 -2.08 9.98
N ALA A 201 13.66 -1.33 9.02
CA ALA A 201 14.39 -0.11 9.25
C ALA A 201 13.52 0.98 9.92
N SER A 202 14.14 2.05 10.38
CA SER A 202 13.47 3.21 10.97
C SER A 202 12.46 3.87 10.01
N ASN A 203 12.67 3.72 8.69
CA ASN A 203 11.74 4.19 7.67
C ASN A 203 10.64 3.17 7.30
N GLY A 204 10.62 1.98 7.94
CA GLY A 204 9.65 0.90 7.70
C GLY A 204 10.03 -0.09 6.59
N GLN A 205 11.15 0.10 5.91
CA GLN A 205 11.65 -0.81 4.89
C GLN A 205 12.08 -2.15 5.49
N VAL A 206 11.73 -3.27 4.85
CA VAL A 206 12.18 -4.61 5.25
C VAL A 206 13.68 -4.78 5.07
N LEU A 207 14.32 -5.38 6.05
CA LEU A 207 15.72 -5.76 6.02
C LEU A 207 15.85 -7.29 6.06
N TYR A 208 16.41 -7.86 5.00
CA TYR A 208 16.69 -9.29 4.94
C TYR A 208 18.08 -9.59 5.52
N LEU A 209 18.13 -10.42 6.55
CA LEU A 209 19.37 -11.02 7.03
C LEU A 209 19.55 -12.37 6.39
N VAL A 210 20.59 -12.53 5.58
CA VAL A 210 21.01 -13.82 4.99
C VAL A 210 22.47 -14.03 5.36
N ASN A 211 22.75 -15.10 6.10
CA ASN A 211 24.08 -15.48 6.57
C ASN A 211 24.06 -16.99 6.92
N PRO A 212 25.15 -17.62 7.42
CA PRO A 212 25.18 -19.04 7.72
C PRO A 212 24.07 -19.57 8.63
N TRP A 213 23.42 -18.71 9.41
CA TRP A 213 22.35 -19.08 10.36
C TRP A 213 20.95 -18.63 9.92
N ASN A 214 20.87 -17.79 8.90
CA ASN A 214 19.62 -17.24 8.37
C ASN A 214 19.52 -17.50 6.88
N VAL A 215 18.69 -18.48 6.54
CA VAL A 215 18.49 -18.92 5.15
C VAL A 215 17.54 -17.94 4.43
N LEU A 216 17.76 -17.74 3.14
CA LEU A 216 16.86 -17.00 2.27
C LEU A 216 15.44 -17.59 2.35
N PRO A 217 14.38 -16.79 2.54
CA PRO A 217 13.01 -17.29 2.52
C PRO A 217 12.67 -18.02 1.20
N ASP A 218 11.92 -19.13 1.30
CA ASP A 218 11.56 -19.94 0.13
C ASP A 218 10.69 -19.19 -0.89
N ASP A 219 9.93 -18.20 -0.42
CA ASP A 219 9.06 -17.35 -1.23
C ASP A 219 9.74 -16.03 -1.67
N TYR A 220 11.04 -15.87 -1.38
CA TYR A 220 11.76 -14.67 -1.79
C TYR A 220 11.81 -14.55 -3.31
N SER A 221 11.41 -13.41 -3.81
CA SER A 221 11.51 -13.04 -5.21
C SER A 221 12.06 -11.63 -5.34
N VAL A 222 12.77 -11.35 -6.42
CA VAL A 222 13.39 -10.06 -6.67
C VAL A 222 13.32 -9.70 -8.15
N GLU A 223 12.93 -8.47 -8.44
CA GLU A 223 13.02 -7.91 -9.77
C GLU A 223 14.48 -7.52 -10.05
N LEU A 224 15.02 -8.02 -11.16
CA LEU A 224 16.43 -7.89 -11.53
C LEU A 224 16.59 -6.99 -12.73
N VAL A 225 17.62 -6.15 -12.69
CA VAL A 225 18.06 -5.31 -13.80
C VAL A 225 19.51 -5.62 -14.17
N SER A 226 19.82 -5.65 -15.48
CA SER A 226 21.18 -5.88 -15.97
C SER A 226 22.05 -4.63 -15.77
N ILE A 227 23.24 -4.84 -15.18
CA ILE A 227 24.28 -3.82 -15.03
C ILE A 227 25.44 -4.05 -16.02
N SER A 228 25.49 -5.22 -16.62
CA SER A 228 26.39 -5.59 -17.73
C SER A 228 25.80 -6.78 -18.49
N ASP A 229 26.50 -7.28 -19.50
CA ASP A 229 26.08 -8.47 -20.26
C ASP A 229 25.98 -9.74 -19.39
N THR A 230 26.64 -9.78 -18.24
CA THR A 230 26.76 -10.96 -17.38
C THR A 230 26.28 -10.75 -15.95
N HIS A 231 26.01 -9.52 -15.52
CA HIS A 231 25.68 -9.23 -14.15
C HIS A 231 24.32 -8.54 -14.03
N GLN A 232 23.55 -8.93 -13.02
CA GLN A 232 22.27 -8.35 -12.65
C GLN A 232 22.26 -8.01 -11.16
N ILE A 233 21.47 -7.00 -10.78
CA ILE A 233 21.19 -6.66 -9.39
C ILE A 233 19.70 -6.43 -9.21
N ALA A 234 19.23 -6.37 -7.97
CA ALA A 234 17.87 -5.97 -7.65
C ALA A 234 17.59 -4.55 -8.20
N GLU A 235 16.45 -4.36 -8.85
CA GLU A 235 16.06 -3.08 -9.46
C GLU A 235 16.13 -1.93 -8.45
N VAL A 236 15.69 -2.17 -7.22
CA VAL A 236 15.71 -1.20 -6.13
C VAL A 236 17.11 -0.62 -5.84
N ALA A 237 18.17 -1.38 -6.10
CA ALA A 237 19.56 -0.94 -5.89
C ALA A 237 20.18 -0.25 -7.10
N TYR A 238 19.54 -0.31 -8.27
CA TYR A 238 20.15 0.05 -9.55
C TYR A 238 20.53 1.53 -9.65
N ARG A 239 19.62 2.42 -9.26
CA ARG A 239 19.87 3.86 -9.33
C ARG A 239 21.05 4.26 -8.46
N ASP A 240 21.08 3.75 -7.23
CA ASP A 240 22.12 4.07 -6.24
C ASP A 240 23.47 3.43 -6.62
N TYR A 241 23.44 2.24 -7.25
CA TYR A 241 24.62 1.64 -7.88
C TYR A 241 25.23 2.54 -8.96
N LEU A 242 24.40 3.03 -9.88
CA LEU A 242 24.88 3.91 -10.96
C LEU A 242 25.49 5.20 -10.42
N GLU A 243 24.87 5.81 -9.41
CA GLU A 243 25.36 7.01 -8.75
C GLU A 243 26.72 6.74 -8.09
N MET A 244 26.86 5.66 -7.31
CA MET A 244 28.09 5.25 -6.65
C MET A 244 29.24 5.03 -7.66
N PHE A 245 28.98 4.30 -8.73
CA PHE A 245 30.00 4.01 -9.74
C PHE A 245 30.40 5.25 -10.54
N THR A 246 29.45 6.14 -10.83
CA THR A 246 29.69 7.40 -11.50
C THR A 246 30.61 8.30 -10.67
N ASP A 247 30.29 8.47 -9.39
CA ASP A 247 31.06 9.32 -8.50
C ASP A 247 32.45 8.74 -8.18
N CYS A 248 32.55 7.40 -8.03
CA CYS A 248 33.81 6.71 -7.87
C CYS A 248 34.74 6.95 -9.06
N LYS A 249 34.21 6.83 -10.29
CA LYS A 249 34.98 7.11 -11.53
C LYS A 249 35.32 8.58 -11.66
N ALA A 250 34.41 9.48 -11.32
CA ALA A 250 34.67 10.92 -11.34
C ALA A 250 35.76 11.34 -10.34
N ALA A 251 35.89 10.60 -9.22
CA ALA A 251 36.97 10.77 -8.24
C ALA A 251 38.32 10.20 -8.73
N GLY A 252 38.38 9.59 -9.92
CA GLY A 252 39.61 9.10 -10.55
C GLY A 252 39.92 7.62 -10.26
N PHE A 253 38.95 6.85 -9.70
CA PHE A 253 39.09 5.43 -9.41
C PHE A 253 38.44 4.57 -10.50
N ASP A 254 38.73 3.28 -10.52
CA ASP A 254 38.27 2.36 -11.57
C ASP A 254 37.61 1.09 -10.99
N PRO A 255 36.37 1.22 -10.46
CA PRO A 255 35.63 0.10 -9.91
C PRO A 255 35.15 -0.86 -11.00
N ALA A 256 35.28 -2.16 -10.75
CA ALA A 256 34.72 -3.22 -11.59
C ALA A 256 33.91 -4.20 -10.76
N VAL A 257 32.75 -4.62 -11.27
CA VAL A 257 31.93 -5.68 -10.65
C VAL A 257 32.44 -7.02 -11.15
N CYS A 258 32.84 -7.92 -10.24
CA CYS A 258 33.25 -9.28 -10.58
C CYS A 258 32.21 -10.33 -10.21
N SER A 259 31.25 -10.00 -9.35
CA SER A 259 30.10 -10.85 -9.04
C SER A 259 28.91 -9.99 -8.57
N ALA A 260 27.70 -10.45 -8.91
CA ALA A 260 26.45 -9.78 -8.55
C ALA A 260 25.40 -10.83 -8.19
N TYR A 261 24.15 -10.72 -8.68
CA TYR A 261 23.12 -11.73 -8.42
C TYR A 261 23.60 -13.14 -8.82
N ARG A 262 23.28 -14.11 -7.97
CA ARG A 262 23.56 -15.54 -8.20
C ARG A 262 22.28 -16.36 -8.03
N THR A 263 21.98 -17.23 -9.01
CA THR A 263 20.91 -18.21 -8.85
C THR A 263 21.31 -19.28 -7.83
N GLN A 264 20.31 -19.98 -7.30
CA GLN A 264 20.54 -21.14 -6.40
C GLN A 264 21.50 -22.15 -7.05
N GLU A 265 21.24 -22.54 -8.29
CA GLU A 265 22.06 -23.52 -9.03
C GLU A 265 23.51 -23.02 -9.21
N TYR A 266 23.70 -21.74 -9.53
CA TYR A 266 25.06 -21.20 -9.67
C TYR A 266 25.80 -21.20 -8.32
N GLN A 267 25.12 -20.84 -7.22
CA GLN A 267 25.71 -20.87 -5.88
C GLN A 267 26.06 -22.29 -5.45
N GLU A 268 25.24 -23.30 -5.77
CA GLU A 268 25.54 -24.71 -5.55
C GLU A 268 26.82 -25.15 -6.29
N GLY A 269 26.94 -24.80 -7.57
CA GLY A 269 28.14 -25.07 -8.35
C GLY A 269 29.41 -24.46 -7.74
N LEU A 270 29.34 -23.21 -7.27
CA LEU A 270 30.47 -22.54 -6.60
C LEU A 270 30.86 -23.26 -5.30
N PHE A 271 29.88 -23.65 -4.51
CA PHE A 271 30.10 -24.32 -3.22
C PHE A 271 30.72 -25.71 -3.42
N GLN A 272 30.19 -26.52 -4.32
CA GLN A 272 30.72 -27.85 -4.66
C GLN A 272 32.14 -27.77 -5.23
N ASN A 273 32.43 -26.82 -6.10
CA ASN A 273 33.77 -26.59 -6.62
C ASN A 273 34.76 -26.21 -5.50
N ARG A 274 34.32 -25.45 -4.50
CA ARG A 274 35.17 -25.11 -3.35
C ARG A 274 35.46 -26.34 -2.47
N ILE A 275 34.45 -27.18 -2.20
CA ILE A 275 34.62 -28.45 -1.48
C ILE A 275 35.64 -29.34 -2.23
N ALA A 276 35.42 -29.54 -3.53
CA ALA A 276 36.32 -30.39 -4.35
C ALA A 276 37.77 -29.89 -4.33
N ARG A 277 37.98 -28.59 -4.28
CA ARG A 277 39.33 -28.01 -4.15
C ARG A 277 40.00 -28.43 -2.81
N TYR A 278 39.29 -28.29 -1.68
CA TYR A 278 39.84 -28.67 -0.38
C TYR A 278 40.06 -30.17 -0.26
N VAL A 279 39.18 -31.00 -0.84
CA VAL A 279 39.40 -32.46 -0.92
C VAL A 279 40.69 -32.80 -1.72
N ASN A 280 40.94 -32.11 -2.82
CA ASN A 280 42.17 -32.25 -3.61
C ASN A 280 43.43 -31.75 -2.84
N GLU A 281 43.28 -30.85 -1.89
CA GLU A 281 44.33 -30.40 -0.99
C GLU A 281 44.56 -31.38 0.19
N GLY A 282 43.77 -32.47 0.29
CA GLY A 282 43.95 -33.59 1.25
C GLY A 282 43.04 -33.53 2.48
N TYR A 283 42.06 -32.64 2.52
CA TYR A 283 41.08 -32.61 3.59
C TYR A 283 40.03 -33.72 3.42
N SER A 284 39.40 -34.13 4.52
CA SER A 284 38.21 -34.98 4.47
C SER A 284 37.05 -34.21 3.83
N GLU A 285 36.05 -34.89 3.26
CA GLU A 285 34.87 -34.25 2.67
C GLU A 285 34.12 -33.42 3.72
N GLU A 286 34.05 -33.88 4.96
CA GLU A 286 33.42 -33.19 6.09
C GLU A 286 34.20 -31.90 6.41
N ASP A 287 35.51 -31.97 6.59
CA ASP A 287 36.33 -30.77 6.86
C ASP A 287 36.33 -29.81 5.67
N ALA A 288 36.41 -30.35 4.43
CA ALA A 288 36.35 -29.57 3.21
C ALA A 288 35.03 -28.78 3.09
N THR A 289 33.91 -29.40 3.49
CA THR A 289 32.58 -28.74 3.50
C THR A 289 32.54 -27.58 4.52
N VAL A 290 33.05 -27.82 5.73
CA VAL A 290 33.13 -26.77 6.77
C VAL A 290 34.04 -25.62 6.33
N LEU A 291 35.20 -25.92 5.74
CA LEU A 291 36.12 -24.90 5.26
C LEU A 291 35.57 -24.13 4.06
N ALA A 292 34.88 -24.80 3.15
CA ALA A 292 34.22 -24.16 2.01
C ALA A 292 33.20 -23.14 2.48
N GLY A 293 32.37 -23.45 3.49
CA GLY A 293 31.34 -22.59 4.03
C GLY A 293 31.85 -21.27 4.66
N ARG A 294 33.15 -21.18 4.94
CA ARG A 294 33.77 -19.95 5.47
C ARG A 294 34.12 -18.91 4.41
N SER A 295 34.25 -19.35 3.13
CA SER A 295 34.69 -18.50 2.02
C SER A 295 33.75 -18.50 0.81
N VAL A 296 32.84 -19.45 0.75
CA VAL A 296 31.75 -19.51 -0.22
C VAL A 296 30.50 -19.89 0.55
N ALA A 297 29.54 -19.00 0.61
CA ALA A 297 28.31 -19.23 1.36
C ALA A 297 27.61 -20.52 0.91
N VAL A 298 27.09 -21.28 1.88
CA VAL A 298 26.24 -22.43 1.60
C VAL A 298 25.04 -21.98 0.75
N PRO A 299 24.61 -22.74 -0.26
CA PRO A 299 23.43 -22.40 -1.07
C PRO A 299 22.21 -22.08 -0.20
N GLY A 300 21.54 -20.98 -0.48
CA GLY A 300 20.44 -20.44 0.34
C GLY A 300 20.90 -19.52 1.49
N THR A 301 22.22 -19.38 1.73
CA THR A 301 22.76 -18.45 2.75
C THR A 301 23.64 -17.36 2.15
N SER A 302 23.60 -17.16 0.84
CA SER A 302 24.37 -16.14 0.13
C SER A 302 23.57 -14.88 -0.12
N GLU A 303 24.10 -13.72 0.27
CA GLU A 303 23.48 -12.41 -0.01
C GLU A 303 23.39 -12.08 -1.50
N HIS A 304 24.23 -12.69 -2.34
CA HIS A 304 24.12 -12.56 -3.79
C HIS A 304 22.80 -13.11 -4.34
N GLN A 305 22.18 -14.06 -3.66
CA GLN A 305 20.86 -14.59 -4.03
C GLN A 305 19.71 -13.62 -3.72
N LEU A 306 19.95 -12.59 -2.90
CA LEU A 306 19.02 -11.47 -2.72
C LEU A 306 19.02 -10.48 -3.90
N GLY A 307 20.05 -10.51 -4.76
CA GLY A 307 20.28 -9.45 -5.74
C GLY A 307 20.78 -8.14 -5.13
N LEU A 308 21.07 -8.11 -3.83
CA LEU A 308 21.46 -6.94 -3.07
C LEU A 308 22.94 -6.91 -2.69
N ALA A 309 23.74 -7.81 -3.23
CA ALA A 309 25.18 -7.88 -2.99
C ALA A 309 26.00 -7.75 -4.28
N LEU A 310 27.13 -7.08 -4.15
CA LEU A 310 28.12 -6.91 -5.20
C LEU A 310 29.50 -7.22 -4.67
N ASP A 311 30.26 -8.01 -5.43
CA ASP A 311 31.70 -8.09 -5.27
C ASP A 311 32.34 -7.06 -6.23
N ILE A 312 32.93 -6.01 -5.66
CA ILE A 312 33.54 -4.90 -6.40
C ILE A 312 35.06 -4.94 -6.17
N VAL A 313 35.80 -4.89 -7.26
CA VAL A 313 37.26 -4.88 -7.25
C VAL A 313 37.82 -3.60 -7.91
N ASP A 314 39.07 -3.28 -7.63
CA ASP A 314 39.81 -2.34 -8.45
C ASP A 314 40.16 -3.02 -9.80
N ASN A 315 39.85 -2.39 -10.92
CA ASN A 315 40.06 -2.95 -12.25
C ASN A 315 41.52 -3.32 -12.56
N LYS A 316 42.46 -2.89 -11.72
CA LYS A 316 43.88 -3.25 -11.82
C LYS A 316 44.23 -4.52 -10.99
N ASN A 317 43.34 -4.97 -10.13
CA ASN A 317 43.51 -6.15 -9.29
C ASN A 317 42.20 -6.95 -9.21
N TRP A 318 42.14 -8.12 -9.86
CA TRP A 318 40.95 -8.99 -9.90
C TRP A 318 41.02 -10.14 -8.89
N TYR A 319 41.99 -10.14 -7.98
CA TYR A 319 42.07 -11.15 -6.92
C TYR A 319 41.09 -10.81 -5.79
N LEU A 320 40.26 -11.79 -5.40
CA LEU A 320 39.36 -11.70 -4.25
C LEU A 320 40.11 -12.13 -2.98
N ASP A 321 40.98 -11.28 -2.51
CA ASP A 321 41.76 -11.45 -1.28
C ASP A 321 41.97 -10.10 -0.57
N GLU A 322 42.63 -10.15 0.60
CA GLU A 322 42.84 -8.94 1.42
C GLU A 322 43.69 -7.85 0.75
N SER A 323 44.35 -8.15 -0.37
CA SER A 323 45.08 -7.12 -1.13
C SER A 323 44.14 -6.02 -1.67
N GLN A 324 42.87 -6.34 -1.88
CA GLN A 324 41.85 -5.37 -2.27
C GLN A 324 41.75 -4.22 -1.28
N ALA A 325 41.85 -4.48 0.04
CA ALA A 325 41.77 -3.43 1.06
C ALA A 325 42.80 -2.29 0.89
N LYS A 326 43.88 -2.56 0.16
CA LYS A 326 44.94 -1.58 -0.09
C LYS A 326 44.79 -0.86 -1.45
N MET A 327 43.81 -1.29 -2.25
CA MET A 327 43.59 -0.66 -3.55
C MET A 327 42.87 0.68 -3.38
N PRO A 328 43.25 1.71 -4.13
CA PRO A 328 42.65 3.05 -4.01
C PRO A 328 41.15 3.06 -4.21
N THR A 329 40.64 2.27 -5.16
CA THR A 329 39.18 2.10 -5.40
C THR A 329 38.46 1.57 -4.16
N GLN A 330 39.05 0.57 -3.48
CA GLN A 330 38.42 -0.01 -2.28
C GLN A 330 38.46 0.96 -1.09
N ILE A 331 39.53 1.70 -0.93
CA ILE A 331 39.61 2.74 0.11
C ILE A 331 38.48 3.76 -0.10
N TRP A 332 38.30 4.24 -1.32
CA TRP A 332 37.20 5.16 -1.63
C TRP A 332 35.83 4.54 -1.36
N LEU A 333 35.61 3.28 -1.78
CA LEU A 333 34.34 2.59 -1.56
C LEU A 333 34.04 2.39 -0.07
N MET A 334 35.01 1.97 0.73
CA MET A 334 34.85 1.80 2.19
C MET A 334 34.47 3.13 2.89
N GLU A 335 35.00 4.26 2.39
CA GLU A 335 34.70 5.58 2.93
C GLU A 335 33.39 6.18 2.45
N ASN A 336 32.89 5.80 1.27
CA ASN A 336 31.81 6.53 0.59
C ASN A 336 30.58 5.70 0.23
N SER A 337 30.68 4.35 0.14
CA SER A 337 29.58 3.49 -0.36
C SER A 337 28.27 3.66 0.44
N TRP A 338 28.36 3.95 1.72
CA TRP A 338 27.20 4.16 2.60
C TRP A 338 26.31 5.33 2.15
N ARG A 339 26.86 6.36 1.47
CA ARG A 339 26.10 7.49 0.93
C ARG A 339 25.12 7.07 -0.17
N TYR A 340 25.42 5.93 -0.78
CA TYR A 340 24.66 5.33 -1.87
C TYR A 340 23.88 4.07 -1.41
N GLY A 341 23.76 3.87 -0.10
CA GLY A 341 22.99 2.75 0.45
C GLY A 341 23.72 1.41 0.51
N TRP A 342 25.04 1.39 0.23
CA TRP A 342 25.88 0.19 0.26
C TRP A 342 26.78 0.18 1.49
N ILE A 343 26.91 -0.95 2.15
CA ILE A 343 27.81 -1.15 3.30
C ILE A 343 28.90 -2.15 2.94
N LEU A 344 30.11 -1.96 3.52
CA LEU A 344 31.11 -3.03 3.58
C LEU A 344 30.56 -4.11 4.52
N ARG A 345 30.23 -5.27 3.94
CA ARG A 345 29.38 -6.27 4.62
C ARG A 345 30.13 -7.10 5.66
N TYR A 346 31.36 -7.46 5.37
CA TYR A 346 32.17 -8.40 6.16
C TYR A 346 33.49 -7.77 6.64
N PRO A 347 33.45 -6.83 7.58
CA PRO A 347 34.66 -6.24 8.15
C PRO A 347 35.42 -7.25 9.01
N GLY A 348 36.76 -7.22 8.97
CA GLY A 348 37.62 -8.26 9.52
C GLY A 348 37.44 -8.56 11.00
N GLU A 349 37.24 -7.53 11.82
CA GLU A 349 37.04 -7.67 13.27
C GLU A 349 35.65 -8.22 13.64
N LYS A 350 34.70 -8.30 12.69
CA LYS A 350 33.32 -8.75 12.90
C LYS A 350 33.03 -10.16 12.38
N SER A 351 34.04 -10.89 11.90
CA SER A 351 33.86 -12.25 11.33
C SER A 351 33.18 -13.23 12.29
N HIS A 352 33.33 -13.04 13.60
CA HIS A 352 32.65 -13.87 14.61
C HIS A 352 31.13 -13.59 14.71
N LEU A 353 30.66 -12.45 14.25
CA LEU A 353 29.24 -12.06 14.19
C LEU A 353 28.64 -12.42 12.82
N THR A 354 29.35 -12.13 11.74
CA THR A 354 28.85 -12.32 10.37
C THR A 354 28.94 -13.77 9.89
N GLY A 355 29.84 -14.58 10.51
CA GLY A 355 30.13 -15.95 10.10
C GLY A 355 31.01 -16.09 8.86
N ILE A 356 31.40 -14.96 8.24
CA ILE A 356 32.22 -14.89 7.02
C ILE A 356 33.55 -14.18 7.35
N ILE A 357 34.60 -14.59 6.64
CA ILE A 357 35.93 -13.97 6.74
C ILE A 357 35.89 -12.52 6.25
N TYR A 358 36.99 -11.76 6.47
CA TYR A 358 37.12 -10.41 5.91
C TYR A 358 37.08 -10.42 4.39
N GLU A 359 36.11 -9.68 3.84
CA GLU A 359 35.92 -9.55 2.40
C GLU A 359 35.83 -8.07 2.00
N PRO A 360 36.97 -7.40 1.75
CA PRO A 360 36.98 -5.97 1.41
C PRO A 360 36.31 -5.64 0.09
N TRP A 361 35.99 -6.65 -0.74
CA TRP A 361 35.31 -6.51 -2.03
C TRP A 361 33.80 -6.62 -1.94
N HIS A 362 33.23 -7.19 -0.83
CA HIS A 362 31.81 -7.54 -0.73
C HIS A 362 31.00 -6.39 -0.12
N TYR A 363 30.11 -5.82 -0.93
CA TYR A 363 29.22 -4.73 -0.56
C TYR A 363 27.77 -5.19 -0.58
N ARG A 364 27.03 -4.83 0.47
CA ARG A 364 25.61 -5.12 0.62
C ARG A 364 24.77 -3.85 0.54
N TYR A 365 23.73 -3.86 -0.31
CA TYR A 365 22.75 -2.79 -0.38
C TYR A 365 21.71 -2.94 0.73
N VAL A 366 21.51 -1.90 1.53
CA VAL A 366 20.56 -1.82 2.64
C VAL A 366 19.72 -0.54 2.58
N GLY A 367 19.86 0.26 1.51
CA GLY A 367 19.25 1.58 1.38
C GLY A 367 20.00 2.67 2.14
N LYS A 368 19.87 3.93 1.68
CA LYS A 368 20.67 5.07 2.17
C LYS A 368 20.49 5.34 3.66
N THR A 369 19.26 5.19 4.19
CA THR A 369 18.96 5.41 5.60
C THR A 369 19.75 4.45 6.50
N VAL A 370 19.62 3.16 6.24
CA VAL A 370 20.26 2.10 7.05
C VAL A 370 21.77 2.11 6.88
N ALA A 371 22.26 2.31 5.67
CA ALA A 371 23.71 2.38 5.41
C ALA A 371 24.36 3.54 6.16
N LYS A 372 23.69 4.69 6.23
CA LYS A 372 24.14 5.85 7.02
C LYS A 372 24.16 5.53 8.52
N GLU A 373 23.10 4.94 9.06
CA GLU A 373 23.01 4.57 10.48
C GLU A 373 24.09 3.57 10.87
N ILE A 374 24.32 2.53 10.06
CA ILE A 374 25.39 1.53 10.26
C ILE A 374 26.76 2.19 10.22
N HIS A 375 27.00 3.09 9.27
CA HIS A 375 28.26 3.81 9.14
C HIS A 375 28.53 4.73 10.35
N GLU A 376 27.55 5.52 10.77
CA GLU A 376 27.67 6.45 11.90
C GLU A 376 27.91 5.73 13.24
N LEU A 377 27.32 4.53 13.41
CA LEU A 377 27.49 3.71 14.59
C LEU A 377 28.76 2.85 14.55
N GLY A 378 29.37 2.63 13.38
CA GLY A 378 30.56 1.79 13.21
C GLY A 378 30.31 0.31 13.51
N ILE A 379 29.11 -0.20 13.13
CA ILE A 379 28.64 -1.56 13.42
C ILE A 379 28.42 -2.35 12.13
N CYS A 380 28.27 -3.69 12.22
CA CYS A 380 27.85 -4.54 11.10
C CYS A 380 26.31 -4.68 11.06
N LEU A 381 25.79 -5.32 10.01
CA LEU A 381 24.35 -5.51 9.82
C LEU A 381 23.72 -6.32 10.97
N GLU A 382 24.39 -7.37 11.46
CA GLU A 382 23.92 -8.19 12.58
C GLU A 382 23.74 -7.35 13.85
N GLU A 383 24.74 -6.54 14.20
CA GLU A 383 24.67 -5.64 15.36
C GLU A 383 23.54 -4.62 15.21
N TYR A 384 23.37 -4.05 14.00
CA TYR A 384 22.29 -3.14 13.70
C TYR A 384 20.91 -3.78 13.93
N LEU A 385 20.71 -4.99 13.40
CA LEU A 385 19.46 -5.72 13.56
C LEU A 385 19.19 -6.13 15.02
N ASP A 386 20.25 -6.42 15.79
CA ASP A 386 20.13 -6.73 17.24
C ASP A 386 19.70 -5.53 18.07
N MET A 387 20.08 -4.32 17.67
CA MET A 387 19.67 -3.08 18.33
C MET A 387 18.20 -2.72 18.08
N LEU A 388 17.56 -3.26 17.03
CA LEU A 388 16.17 -2.94 16.72
C LEU A 388 15.24 -3.40 17.84
N THR A 389 14.38 -2.51 18.30
CA THR A 389 13.35 -2.81 19.29
C THR A 389 12.20 -3.60 18.69
N VAL A 390 11.43 -4.31 19.52
CA VAL A 390 10.22 -4.99 19.06
C VAL A 390 9.16 -3.95 18.69
N SER A 391 8.64 -4.03 17.48
CA SER A 391 7.53 -3.20 17.02
C SER A 391 6.28 -3.59 17.79
N VAL A 392 5.63 -2.61 18.41
CA VAL A 392 4.29 -2.78 19.02
C VAL A 392 3.32 -2.13 18.05
N GLY A 393 2.54 -3.00 17.34
CA GLY A 393 1.50 -2.58 16.41
C GLY A 393 0.23 -2.16 17.11
#